data_9d58418062c3ce18c9e19501d32f9734
#
_entry.id   9d58418062c3ce18c9e19501d32f9734
#
_cell.length_a   1.000
_cell.length_b   1.000
_cell.length_c   1.000
_cell.angle_alpha   90.00
_cell.angle_beta   90.00
_cell.angle_gamma   90.00
#
_symmetry.space_group_name_H-M   'P 1'
#
loop_
_entity.id
_entity.type
_entity.pdbx_description
1 polymer ?
#
loop_
_entity_poly.entity_id
_entity_poly.type
_entity_poly.pdbx_seq_one_letter_code
_entity_poly.pdbx_strand_id
1 'polypeptide(L)' 'YGYVGAGRGKVSLYRGKECVLKNIPQEEAVEQLLALIEADKQ' A
#
# COMPACT_ATOMS: atom_id res chain seq x y z
N TYR A 1 9.18 0.31 -1.98
CA TYR A 1 7.80 0.29 -1.52
C TYR A 1 7.76 0.09 -0.01
N GLY A 2 6.84 0.77 0.63
CA GLY A 2 6.66 0.66 2.06
C GLY A 2 5.25 0.22 2.42
N TYR A 3 5.17 -0.63 3.41
CA TYR A 3 3.90 -1.15 3.91
C TYR A 3 3.87 -0.83 5.39
N VAL A 4 3.03 0.09 5.77
CA VAL A 4 3.00 0.59 7.14
C VAL A 4 1.63 0.38 7.76
N GLY A 5 1.59 -0.28 8.90
CA GLY A 5 0.34 -0.48 9.62
C GLY A 5 -0.15 0.84 10.19
N ALA A 6 -1.42 1.14 9.94
CA ALA A 6 -2.03 2.38 10.42
C ALA A 6 -3.01 2.13 11.56
N GLY A 7 -2.99 0.94 12.15
CA GLY A 7 -3.87 0.60 13.25
C GLY A 7 -5.25 0.17 12.81
N ARG A 8 -5.94 -0.54 13.67
CA ARG A 8 -7.32 -0.98 13.43
C ARG A 8 -7.53 -1.72 12.11
N GLY A 9 -6.54 -2.51 11.72
CA GLY A 9 -6.65 -3.29 10.50
C GLY A 9 -6.52 -2.47 9.23
N LYS A 10 -5.98 -1.27 9.35
CA LYS A 10 -5.73 -0.40 8.21
C LYS A 10 -4.23 -0.31 7.96
N VAL A 11 -3.88 -0.03 6.73
CA VAL A 11 -2.47 0.11 6.37
C VAL A 11 -2.30 1.25 5.38
N SER A 12 -1.06 1.70 5.28
CA SER A 12 -0.69 2.72 4.30
C SER A 12 0.39 2.15 3.42
N LEU A 13 0.36 2.53 2.16
CA LEU A 13 1.36 2.08 1.19
C LEU A 13 2.16 3.28 0.72
N TYR A 14 3.47 3.08 0.67
CA TYR A 14 4.39 4.12 0.24
C TYR A 14 5.19 3.66 -0.96
N ARG A 15 5.57 4.62 -1.77
CA ARG A 15 6.46 4.40 -2.88
C ARG A 15 7.62 5.35 -2.68
N GLY A 16 8.71 4.82 -2.13
CA GLY A 16 9.80 5.67 -1.72
C GLY A 16 9.37 6.53 -0.55
N LYS A 17 9.40 7.84 -0.72
CA LYS A 17 9.01 8.76 0.33
C LYS A 17 7.57 9.26 0.16
N GLU A 18 6.93 8.84 -0.89
CA GLU A 18 5.58 9.31 -1.19
C GLU A 18 4.53 8.33 -0.71
N CYS A 19 3.53 8.85 0.00
CA CYS A 19 2.42 8.04 0.44
C CYS A 19 1.42 7.92 -0.72
N VAL A 20 1.33 6.74 -1.27
CA VAL A 20 0.46 6.49 -2.41
C VAL A 20 -0.96 6.21 -1.99
N LEU A 21 -1.11 5.38 -0.97
CA LEU A 21 -2.41 5.00 -0.44
C LEU A 21 -2.36 5.02 1.07
N LYS A 22 -3.46 5.40 1.69
CA LYS A 22 -3.53 5.36 3.15
C LYS A 22 -4.95 5.00 3.59
N ASN A 23 -5.07 4.50 4.81
CA ASN A 23 -6.35 4.10 5.38
C ASN A 23 -7.06 3.05 4.54
N ILE A 24 -6.30 2.12 3.97
CA ILE A 24 -6.89 1.03 3.22
C ILE A 24 -7.02 -0.19 4.12
N PRO A 25 -8.08 -0.97 3.97
CA PRO A 25 -8.26 -2.17 4.77
C PRO A 25 -7.09 -3.11 4.56
N GLN A 26 -6.67 -3.76 5.64
CA GLN A 26 -5.56 -4.69 5.58
C GLN A 26 -5.78 -5.77 4.52
N GLU A 27 -7.02 -6.19 4.38
CA GLU A 27 -7.36 -7.23 3.42
C GLU A 27 -7.11 -6.79 1.98
N GLU A 28 -7.32 -5.52 1.71
CA GLU A 28 -7.13 -4.99 0.37
C GLU A 28 -5.72 -4.48 0.13
N ALA A 29 -4.99 -4.23 1.21
CA ALA A 29 -3.65 -3.67 1.10
C ALA A 29 -2.73 -4.52 0.25
N VAL A 30 -2.82 -5.84 0.42
CA VAL A 30 -1.96 -6.76 -0.33
C VAL A 30 -2.26 -6.66 -1.82
N GLU A 31 -3.53 -6.63 -2.18
CA GLU A 31 -3.92 -6.51 -3.57
C GLU A 31 -3.49 -5.17 -4.15
N GLN A 32 -3.66 -4.11 -3.38
CA GLN A 32 -3.25 -2.79 -3.84
C GLN A 32 -1.74 -2.72 -4.03
N LEU A 33 -1.00 -3.33 -3.11
CA LEU A 33 0.45 -3.35 -3.23
C LEU A 33 0.88 -4.10 -4.49
N LEU A 34 0.26 -5.23 -4.75
CA LEU A 34 0.57 -6.00 -5.95
C LEU A 34 0.24 -5.20 -7.20
N ALA A 35 -0.87 -4.47 -7.18
CA ALA A 35 -1.25 -3.64 -8.31
C ALA A 35 -0.24 -2.53 -8.56
N LEU A 36 0.28 -1.95 -7.48
CA LEU A 36 1.31 -0.91 -7.60
C LEU A 36 2.57 -1.48 -8.23
N ILE A 37 2.98 -2.65 -7.79
CA ILE A 37 4.18 -3.28 -8.31
C ILE A 37 4.00 -3.62 -9.79
N GLU A 38 2.84 -4.12 -10.14
CA GLU A 38 2.54 -4.46 -11.54
C GLU A 38 2.57 -3.23 -12.42
N ALA A 39 1.96 -2.16 -11.95
CA ALA A 39 1.94 -0.91 -12.72
C ALA A 39 3.35 -0.35 -12.88
N ASP A 40 4.17 -0.53 -11.87
CA ASP A 40 5.52 0.01 -11.88
C ASP A 40 6.47 -0.79 -12.78
N LYS A 41 6.10 -2.02 -13.05
CA LYS A 41 6.93 -2.86 -13.93
C LYS A 41 6.87 -2.42 -15.37
N GLN A 42 5.84 -1.69 -15.71
CA GLN A 42 5.66 -1.20 -17.06
C GLN A 42 6.34 0.14 -17.24
#